data_044fb60bd297e02d3278f7ef935a7cb7
#
_entry.id   044fb60bd297e02d3278f7ef935a7cb7
#
_cell.length_a   1.000
_cell.length_b   1.000
_cell.length_c   1.000
_cell.angle_alpha   90.00
_cell.angle_beta   90.00
_cell.angle_gamma   90.00
#
_symmetry.space_group_name_H-M   'P 1'
#
loop_
_entity.id
_entity.type
_entity.pdbx_description
1 polymer ?
#
loop_
_entity_poly.entity_id
_entity_poly.type
_entity_poly.pdbx_seq_one_letter_code
_entity_poly.pdbx_strand_id
1 'polypeptide(L)'
;NLITQLSGRGETPEFSPHITLLGQLPQSVKWIKAKMIECFHEVDPIHLSFSHVGMTDQYFRSIIIHAHPNPVLEQLHTSARQHFEIVTNHTFVPHLSLLYSHLEPHNKKLLMESIAIGSPLSVTIKEAVLVETNGGLDQWQEVFRIPLS
;
A
#
# COMPACT_ATOMS: atom_id res chain seq x y z
N ASN A 1 -14.15 -7.59 -6.53
CA ASN A 1 -12.86 -7.13 -6.03
C ASN A 1 -12.15 -8.29 -5.33
N LEU A 2 -10.85 -8.47 -5.64
CA LEU A 2 -10.05 -9.59 -5.13
C LEU A 2 -9.88 -9.53 -3.60
N ILE A 3 -9.70 -8.33 -3.03
CA ILE A 3 -9.60 -8.13 -1.59
C ILE A 3 -10.88 -8.58 -0.89
N THR A 4 -12.05 -8.19 -1.39
CA THR A 4 -13.36 -8.61 -0.87
C THR A 4 -13.51 -10.14 -0.91
N GLN A 5 -13.12 -10.77 -2.01
CA GLN A 5 -13.22 -12.23 -2.16
C GLN A 5 -12.31 -12.97 -1.17
N LEU A 6 -11.07 -12.49 -1.00
CA LEU A 6 -10.11 -13.12 -0.08
C LEU A 6 -10.49 -12.88 1.38
N SER A 7 -10.93 -11.67 1.72
CA SER A 7 -11.39 -11.34 3.08
C SER A 7 -12.59 -12.21 3.47
N GLY A 8 -13.56 -12.40 2.58
CA GLY A 8 -14.70 -13.27 2.82
C GLY A 8 -14.32 -14.73 3.03
N ARG A 9 -13.35 -15.26 2.26
CA ARG A 9 -12.85 -16.64 2.41
C ARG A 9 -11.98 -16.84 3.66
N GLY A 10 -11.23 -15.80 4.04
CA GLY A 10 -10.34 -15.83 5.20
C GLY A 10 -11.00 -15.36 6.49
N GLU A 11 -12.27 -14.93 6.45
CA GLU A 11 -12.97 -14.30 7.58
C GLU A 11 -12.18 -13.14 8.19
N THR A 12 -11.60 -12.30 7.34
CA THR A 12 -10.72 -11.20 7.72
C THR A 12 -11.30 -9.85 7.27
N PRO A 13 -10.85 -8.73 7.85
CA PRO A 13 -11.39 -7.44 7.50
C PRO A 13 -11.07 -7.03 6.05
N GLU A 14 -11.98 -6.29 5.44
CA GLU A 14 -11.75 -5.61 4.17
C GLU A 14 -11.02 -4.29 4.37
N PHE A 15 -10.29 -3.86 3.33
CA PHE A 15 -9.61 -2.58 3.28
C PHE A 15 -9.53 -2.08 1.83
N SER A 16 -9.31 -0.77 1.67
CA SER A 16 -9.16 -0.17 0.35
C SER A 16 -7.80 -0.52 -0.29
N PRO A 17 -7.76 -0.88 -1.58
CA PRO A 17 -6.51 -1.15 -2.28
C PRO A 17 -5.58 0.06 -2.27
N HIS A 18 -4.33 -0.13 -1.85
CA HIS A 18 -3.33 0.94 -1.81
C HIS A 18 -1.90 0.40 -1.86
N ILE A 19 -0.98 1.27 -2.28
CA ILE A 19 0.46 1.08 -2.13
C ILE A 19 0.92 1.99 -1.00
N THR A 20 1.53 1.43 0.03
CA THR A 20 2.10 2.24 1.12
C THR A 20 3.41 2.85 0.65
N LEU A 21 3.46 4.17 0.59
CA LEU A 21 4.68 4.91 0.27
C LEU A 21 5.53 5.12 1.52
N LEU A 22 4.93 5.66 2.57
CA LEU A 22 5.53 5.86 3.90
C LEU A 22 4.54 5.42 4.96
N GLY A 23 5.03 4.88 6.07
CA GLY A 23 4.22 4.49 7.22
C GLY A 23 4.72 5.12 8.51
N GLN A 24 3.82 5.23 9.49
CA GLN A 24 4.13 5.66 10.86
C GLN A 24 4.83 7.03 10.95
N LEU A 25 4.22 8.05 10.34
CA LEU A 25 4.73 9.42 10.41
C LEU A 25 4.49 9.99 11.81
N PRO A 26 5.53 10.41 12.55
CA PRO A 26 5.39 10.87 13.94
C PRO A 26 4.95 12.34 14.06
N GLN A 27 4.95 13.07 12.96
CA GLN A 27 4.67 14.50 12.94
C GLN A 27 3.15 14.78 13.03
N SER A 28 2.79 16.02 13.30
CA SER A 28 1.39 16.44 13.34
C SER A 28 0.72 16.34 11.96
N VAL A 29 -0.58 16.06 11.94
CA VAL A 29 -1.37 16.00 10.71
C VAL A 29 -1.24 17.31 9.90
N LYS A 30 -1.24 18.46 10.56
CA LYS A 30 -1.09 19.76 9.90
C LYS A 30 0.25 19.87 9.14
N TRP A 31 1.33 19.46 9.79
CA TRP A 31 2.67 19.46 9.18
C TRP A 31 2.74 18.47 8.00
N ILE A 32 2.20 17.27 8.18
CA ILE A 32 2.17 16.24 7.13
C ILE A 32 1.40 16.71 5.91
N LYS A 33 0.23 17.34 6.09
CA LYS A 33 -0.55 17.91 4.97
C LYS A 33 0.24 18.93 4.17
N ALA A 34 0.94 19.85 4.84
CA ALA A 34 1.79 20.84 4.18
C ALA A 34 2.90 20.17 3.35
N LYS A 35 3.56 19.16 3.93
CA LYS A 35 4.60 18.39 3.23
C LYS A 35 4.06 17.54 2.08
N MET A 36 2.85 17.02 2.18
CA MET A 36 2.20 16.34 1.06
C MET A 36 1.99 17.26 -0.13
N ILE A 37 1.54 18.50 0.10
CA ILE A 37 1.37 19.49 -0.96
C ILE A 37 2.72 19.76 -1.64
N GLU A 38 3.77 19.99 -0.86
CA GLU A 38 5.11 20.25 -1.39
C GLU A 38 5.65 19.03 -2.19
N CYS A 39 5.43 17.80 -1.71
CA CYS A 39 6.00 16.59 -2.28
C CYS A 39 5.24 16.10 -3.53
N PHE A 40 3.91 16.26 -3.57
CA PHE A 40 3.07 15.65 -4.61
C PHE A 40 2.49 16.67 -5.62
N HIS A 41 2.78 17.92 -5.47
CA HIS A 41 2.19 19.03 -6.22
C HIS A 41 2.37 18.95 -7.76
N GLU A 42 3.43 18.37 -8.26
CA GLU A 42 3.69 18.24 -9.70
C GLU A 42 4.11 16.81 -10.07
N VAL A 43 3.46 15.84 -9.44
CA VAL A 43 3.72 14.43 -9.70
C VAL A 43 2.66 13.88 -10.63
N ASP A 44 3.08 13.47 -11.82
CA ASP A 44 2.20 12.80 -12.79
C ASP A 44 1.62 11.48 -12.22
N PRO A 45 0.43 11.05 -12.69
CA PRO A 45 -0.07 9.73 -12.40
C PRO A 45 0.92 8.62 -12.73
N ILE A 46 1.07 7.65 -11.84
CA ILE A 46 2.09 6.60 -11.95
C ILE A 46 1.44 5.29 -12.42
N HIS A 47 1.92 4.77 -13.53
CA HIS A 47 1.49 3.46 -14.04
C HIS A 47 2.33 2.35 -13.42
N LEU A 48 1.69 1.42 -12.73
CA LEU A 48 2.33 0.24 -12.15
C LEU A 48 1.82 -1.03 -12.80
N SER A 49 2.72 -1.97 -13.02
CA SER A 49 2.40 -3.36 -13.30
C SER A 49 2.88 -4.25 -12.15
N PHE A 50 2.24 -5.40 -12.01
CA PHE A 50 2.53 -6.32 -10.91
C PHE A 50 3.13 -7.62 -11.43
N SER A 51 3.98 -8.24 -10.60
CA SER A 51 4.74 -9.43 -10.97
C SER A 51 4.08 -10.71 -10.43
N HIS A 52 4.24 -10.98 -9.16
CA HIS A 52 3.82 -12.24 -8.54
C HIS A 52 3.19 -12.04 -7.18
N VAL A 53 2.35 -12.98 -6.80
CA VAL A 53 1.76 -13.07 -5.47
C VAL A 53 2.75 -13.72 -4.51
N GLY A 54 2.86 -13.18 -3.32
CA GLY A 54 3.65 -13.70 -2.23
C GLY A 54 2.89 -13.72 -0.91
N MET A 55 3.42 -14.41 0.07
CA MET A 55 2.89 -14.40 1.43
C MET A 55 3.99 -14.12 2.44
N THR A 56 3.63 -13.52 3.57
CA THR A 56 4.53 -13.24 4.68
C THR A 56 3.90 -13.60 6.02
N ASP A 57 4.70 -13.55 7.08
CA ASP A 57 4.21 -13.75 8.45
C ASP A 57 3.67 -12.46 9.08
N GLN A 58 3.76 -11.33 8.38
CA GLN A 58 3.28 -10.05 8.87
C GLN A 58 1.78 -9.90 8.61
N TYR A 59 1.03 -9.44 9.62
CA TYR A 59 -0.42 -9.26 9.54
C TYR A 59 -0.86 -8.41 8.33
N PHE A 60 -0.27 -7.21 8.19
CA PHE A 60 -0.61 -6.27 7.12
C PHE A 60 -0.03 -6.61 5.74
N ARG A 61 0.72 -7.71 5.65
CA ARG A 61 1.33 -8.22 4.42
C ARG A 61 1.11 -9.72 4.28
N SER A 62 -0.01 -10.22 4.76
CA SER A 62 -0.28 -11.65 4.84
C SER A 62 -0.26 -12.31 3.45
N ILE A 63 -1.01 -11.75 2.50
CA ILE A 63 -0.90 -12.06 1.06
C ILE A 63 -0.73 -10.74 0.34
N ILE A 64 0.28 -10.65 -0.50
CA ILE A 64 0.63 -9.45 -1.25
C ILE A 64 0.88 -9.78 -2.72
N ILE A 65 0.76 -8.77 -3.58
CA ILE A 65 1.24 -8.83 -4.95
C ILE A 65 2.34 -7.78 -5.12
N HIS A 66 3.51 -8.21 -5.59
CA HIS A 66 4.66 -7.35 -5.80
C HIS A 66 4.49 -6.51 -7.06
N ALA A 67 4.77 -5.22 -6.98
CA ALA A 67 4.92 -4.38 -8.15
C ALA A 67 6.25 -4.69 -8.85
N HIS A 68 6.24 -4.59 -10.19
CA HIS A 68 7.50 -4.54 -10.93
C HIS A 68 8.29 -3.27 -10.54
N PRO A 69 9.63 -3.30 -10.61
CA PRO A 69 10.44 -2.11 -10.40
C PRO A 69 9.94 -0.94 -11.23
N ASN A 70 9.75 0.21 -10.59
CA ASN A 70 9.26 1.43 -11.23
C ASN A 70 10.11 2.61 -10.77
N PRO A 71 10.98 3.15 -11.65
CA PRO A 71 11.90 4.24 -11.28
C PRO A 71 11.19 5.51 -10.81
N VAL A 72 10.02 5.81 -11.34
CA VAL A 72 9.23 6.99 -10.93
C VAL A 72 8.75 6.84 -9.50
N LEU A 73 8.20 5.67 -9.15
CA LEU A 73 7.75 5.38 -7.80
C LEU A 73 8.91 5.34 -6.80
N GLU A 74 10.06 4.80 -7.19
CA GLU A 74 11.26 4.77 -6.36
C GLU A 74 11.82 6.18 -6.10
N GLN A 75 11.84 7.03 -7.12
CA GLN A 75 12.22 8.44 -6.98
C GLN A 75 11.25 9.20 -6.08
N LEU A 76 9.95 8.96 -6.25
CA LEU A 76 8.92 9.56 -5.41
C LEU A 76 9.08 9.13 -3.94
N HIS A 77 9.34 7.85 -3.69
CA HIS A 77 9.63 7.36 -2.34
C HIS A 77 10.86 8.04 -1.73
N THR A 78 11.93 8.20 -2.50
CA THR A 78 13.15 8.88 -2.05
C THR A 78 12.87 10.35 -1.74
N SER A 79 12.16 11.06 -2.61
CA SER A 79 11.75 12.44 -2.42
C SER A 79 10.85 12.60 -1.19
N ALA A 80 9.87 11.72 -1.05
CA ALA A 80 8.97 11.72 0.11
C ALA A 80 9.74 11.52 1.43
N ARG A 81 10.68 10.59 1.49
CA ARG A 81 11.52 10.41 2.68
C ARG A 81 12.26 11.68 3.08
N GLN A 82 12.77 12.43 2.10
CA GLN A 82 13.46 13.71 2.34
C GLN A 82 12.48 14.77 2.86
N HIS A 83 11.33 14.95 2.21
CA HIS A 83 10.32 15.92 2.61
C HIS A 83 9.73 15.65 4.00
N PHE A 84 9.56 14.38 4.34
CA PHE A 84 9.00 13.95 5.62
C PHE A 84 10.06 13.65 6.69
N GLU A 85 11.34 13.90 6.39
CA GLU A 85 12.46 13.74 7.32
C GLU A 85 12.56 12.31 7.89
N ILE A 86 12.25 11.31 7.06
CA ILE A 86 12.27 9.90 7.44
C ILE A 86 13.64 9.28 7.17
N VAL A 87 14.29 8.84 8.23
CA VAL A 87 15.52 8.04 8.16
C VAL A 87 15.16 6.58 8.41
N THR A 88 15.41 5.74 7.42
CA THR A 88 15.18 4.29 7.53
C THR A 88 16.23 3.52 6.77
N ASN A 89 16.58 2.34 7.27
CA ASN A 89 17.46 1.39 6.59
C ASN A 89 16.65 0.32 5.82
N HIS A 90 15.31 0.40 5.84
CA HIS A 90 14.48 -0.55 5.14
C HIS A 90 14.47 -0.27 3.64
N THR A 91 14.65 -1.33 2.86
CA THR A 91 14.48 -1.28 1.41
C THR A 91 12.99 -1.07 1.08
N PHE A 92 12.72 -0.13 0.17
CA PHE A 92 11.36 0.06 -0.35
C PHE A 92 11.00 -1.07 -1.32
N VAL A 93 9.99 -1.84 -0.97
CA VAL A 93 9.46 -2.92 -1.80
C VAL A 93 7.98 -2.64 -2.06
N PRO A 94 7.64 -1.95 -3.16
CA PRO A 94 6.26 -1.59 -3.44
C PRO A 94 5.42 -2.84 -3.69
N HIS A 95 4.29 -2.91 -3.00
CA HIS A 95 3.35 -4.02 -3.08
C HIS A 95 1.93 -3.57 -2.81
N LEU A 96 0.99 -4.32 -3.33
CA LEU A 96 -0.42 -4.23 -3.00
C LEU A 96 -0.76 -5.36 -2.03
N SER A 97 -1.23 -5.03 -0.84
CA SER A 97 -1.76 -6.03 0.08
C SER A 97 -3.11 -6.54 -0.42
N LEU A 98 -3.29 -7.84 -0.39
CA LEU A 98 -4.52 -8.52 -0.80
C LEU A 98 -5.29 -9.09 0.40
N LEU A 99 -4.59 -9.39 1.49
CA LEU A 99 -5.16 -9.94 2.71
C LEU A 99 -4.38 -9.48 3.94
N TYR A 100 -5.10 -9.07 4.99
CA TYR A 100 -4.59 -8.87 6.34
C TYR A 100 -5.05 -10.02 7.21
N SER A 101 -4.15 -10.82 7.72
CA SER A 101 -4.54 -11.98 8.53
C SER A 101 -3.41 -12.53 9.40
N HIS A 102 -3.81 -13.27 10.44
CA HIS A 102 -2.95 -14.15 11.23
C HIS A 102 -3.13 -15.62 10.85
N LEU A 103 -3.66 -15.92 9.67
CA LEU A 103 -3.86 -17.29 9.22
C LEU A 103 -2.55 -18.08 9.22
N GLU A 104 -2.66 -19.35 9.57
CA GLU A 104 -1.54 -20.28 9.47
C GLU A 104 -1.01 -20.39 8.03
N PRO A 105 0.31 -20.64 7.83
CA PRO A 105 0.93 -20.66 6.51
C PRO A 105 0.25 -21.58 5.51
N HIS A 106 -0.24 -22.74 5.95
CA HIS A 106 -0.95 -23.67 5.09
C HIS A 106 -2.24 -23.09 4.53
N ASN A 107 -3.04 -22.42 5.37
CA ASN A 107 -4.28 -21.79 4.95
C ASN A 107 -4.04 -20.59 4.03
N LYS A 108 -3.01 -19.80 4.30
CA LYS A 108 -2.57 -18.70 3.40
C LYS A 108 -2.20 -19.27 2.02
N LYS A 109 -1.46 -20.35 1.98
CA LYS A 109 -1.06 -20.99 0.73
C LYS A 109 -2.25 -21.45 -0.09
N LEU A 110 -3.24 -22.07 0.53
CA LEU A 110 -4.48 -22.48 -0.14
C LEU A 110 -5.24 -21.28 -0.71
N LEU A 111 -5.34 -20.18 0.05
CA LEU A 111 -5.96 -18.95 -0.44
C LEU A 111 -5.16 -18.35 -1.60
N MET A 112 -3.84 -18.28 -1.49
CA MET A 112 -2.97 -17.75 -2.53
C MET A 112 -3.10 -18.54 -3.84
N GLU A 113 -3.13 -19.88 -3.75
CA GLU A 113 -3.31 -20.78 -4.92
C GLU A 113 -4.70 -20.61 -5.56
N SER A 114 -5.69 -20.15 -4.80
CA SER A 114 -7.05 -19.88 -5.32
C SER A 114 -7.16 -18.57 -6.09
N ILE A 115 -6.11 -17.73 -6.08
CA ILE A 115 -6.12 -16.43 -6.74
C ILE A 115 -5.83 -16.60 -8.22
N ALA A 116 -6.85 -16.41 -9.06
CA ALA A 116 -6.67 -16.23 -10.48
C ALA A 116 -6.39 -14.76 -10.79
N ILE A 117 -5.13 -14.40 -10.91
CA ILE A 117 -4.76 -13.07 -11.41
C ILE A 117 -4.75 -13.14 -12.92
N GLY A 118 -5.74 -12.47 -13.54
CA GLY A 118 -5.71 -12.21 -14.99
C GLY A 118 -4.43 -11.44 -15.31
N SER A 119 -3.64 -11.96 -16.25
CA SER A 119 -2.37 -11.35 -16.65
C SER A 119 -2.57 -10.39 -17.81
N PRO A 120 -1.85 -9.25 -17.86
CA PRO A 120 -1.08 -8.63 -16.78
C PRO A 120 -1.95 -7.72 -15.90
N LEU A 121 -1.75 -7.75 -14.60
CA LEU A 121 -2.37 -6.78 -13.69
C LEU A 121 -1.58 -5.47 -13.73
N SER A 122 -2.27 -4.37 -14.02
CA SER A 122 -1.70 -3.03 -13.98
C SER A 122 -2.71 -2.04 -13.41
N VAL A 123 -2.22 -0.99 -12.77
CA VAL A 123 -3.02 0.10 -12.21
C VAL A 123 -2.35 1.44 -12.49
N THR A 124 -3.16 2.50 -12.48
CA THR A 124 -2.66 3.87 -12.47
C THR A 124 -2.92 4.48 -11.11
N ILE A 125 -1.87 4.86 -10.40
CA ILE A 125 -1.98 5.65 -9.17
C ILE A 125 -2.25 7.10 -9.57
N LYS A 126 -3.37 7.65 -9.09
CA LYS A 126 -3.83 9.00 -9.44
C LYS A 126 -3.88 9.94 -8.26
N GLU A 127 -3.57 9.47 -7.07
CA GLU A 127 -3.69 10.27 -5.85
C GLU A 127 -2.80 9.74 -4.74
N ALA A 128 -2.36 10.66 -3.88
CA ALA A 128 -1.73 10.36 -2.60
C ALA A 128 -2.73 10.62 -1.47
N VAL A 129 -2.82 9.70 -0.52
CA VAL A 129 -3.80 9.73 0.56
C VAL A 129 -3.09 9.64 1.90
N LEU A 130 -3.47 10.51 2.84
CA LEU A 130 -3.06 10.41 4.24
C LEU A 130 -4.15 9.71 5.03
N VAL A 131 -3.78 8.62 5.69
CA VAL A 131 -4.68 7.84 6.52
C VAL A 131 -4.18 7.86 7.96
N GLU A 132 -5.05 8.19 8.89
CA GLU A 132 -4.80 8.01 10.30
C GLU A 132 -5.12 6.57 10.69
N THR A 133 -4.10 5.86 11.21
CA THR A 133 -4.17 4.41 11.48
C THR A 133 -4.17 4.08 12.97
N ASN A 134 -4.63 5.01 13.80
CA ASN A 134 -4.77 4.78 15.24
C ASN A 134 -5.92 3.81 15.51
N GLY A 135 -5.68 2.83 16.39
CA GLY A 135 -6.69 1.82 16.72
C GLY A 135 -6.81 0.68 15.71
N GLY A 136 -7.96 0.02 15.66
CA GLY A 136 -8.23 -1.07 14.72
C GLY A 136 -8.50 -0.58 13.30
N LEU A 137 -8.54 -1.51 12.34
CA LEU A 137 -8.81 -1.21 10.92
C LEU A 137 -10.13 -0.46 10.67
N ASP A 138 -11.15 -0.76 11.47
CA ASP A 138 -12.46 -0.10 11.46
C ASP A 138 -12.42 1.37 11.92
N GLN A 139 -11.32 1.77 12.57
CA GLN A 139 -11.08 3.13 13.07
C GLN A 139 -10.17 3.94 12.15
N TRP A 140 -9.63 3.32 11.11
CA TRP A 140 -8.77 4.02 10.17
C TRP A 140 -9.57 5.06 9.37
N GLN A 141 -9.03 6.28 9.29
CA GLN A 141 -9.69 7.40 8.65
C GLN A 141 -8.78 8.10 7.65
N GLU A 142 -9.32 8.33 6.46
CA GLU A 142 -8.70 9.23 5.50
C GLU A 142 -8.83 10.68 6.01
N VAL A 143 -7.71 11.37 6.16
CA VAL A 143 -7.66 12.75 6.67
C VAL A 143 -7.23 13.79 5.64
N PHE A 144 -6.63 13.35 4.54
CA PHE A 144 -6.24 14.22 3.43
C PHE A 144 -6.02 13.43 2.15
N ARG A 145 -6.30 14.08 1.02
CA ARG A 145 -6.11 13.51 -0.31
C ARG A 145 -5.61 14.59 -1.27
N ILE A 146 -4.63 14.24 -2.11
CA ILE A 146 -4.12 15.11 -3.15
C ILE A 146 -4.05 14.35 -4.48
N PRO A 147 -4.62 14.89 -5.57
CA PRO A 147 -4.50 14.28 -6.88
C PRO A 147 -3.07 14.41 -7.40
N LEU A 148 -2.63 13.41 -8.17
CA LEU A 148 -1.43 13.47 -9.00
C LEU A 148 -1.81 13.99 -10.38
N SER A 149 -1.09 14.99 -10.87
CA SER A 149 -1.42 15.65 -12.14
C SER A 149 -0.20 16.33 -12.76
#